data_9255dfebccedf4f2cd2baf2ff16e81dd
#
_entry.id   9255dfebccedf4f2cd2baf2ff16e81dd
#
_cell.length_a   1.000
_cell.length_b   1.000
_cell.length_c   1.000
_cell.angle_alpha   90.00
_cell.angle_beta   90.00
_cell.angle_gamma   90.00
#
_symmetry.space_group_name_H-M   'P 1'
#
loop_
_entity.id
_entity.type
_entity.pdbx_description
1 polymer ?
#
loop_
_entity_poly.entity_id
_entity_poly.type
_entity_poly.pdbx_seq_one_letter_code
_entity_poly.pdbx_strand_id
1 'polypeptide(L)'
;MRRSFPAVYLKILRAPVRQTVAFAEDPAYRGYLSFALAGIAIYCLFFVPIAVRMAVPVNGNAHVSESMQSLMKALSQTGVYVGMAITFALAYGMFRAFSSVHRSFAAYFKLYAIAIGFVAPIYGIYEFSVRALFNGVGMSALGLISVSDWQRPSAIASVALSLVLWAYFVAIHRRFWSMSIWAATGLYLVASLISNQVGYHLMWWVGFYAARVLINAGIVTL
;
A
#
# COMPACT_ATOMS: atom_id res chain seq x y z
N MET A 1 6.82 18.50 22.12
CA MET A 1 6.25 19.32 21.02
C MET A 1 5.62 18.42 19.96
N ARG A 2 4.33 18.62 19.63
CA ARG A 2 3.70 17.93 18.49
C ARG A 2 4.22 18.56 17.20
N ARG A 3 5.01 17.83 16.43
CA ARG A 3 5.46 18.31 15.11
C ARG A 3 4.31 18.13 14.13
N SER A 4 3.99 19.15 13.33
CA SER A 4 2.94 19.07 12.31
C SER A 4 3.32 18.08 11.18
N PHE A 5 2.31 17.49 10.52
CA PHE A 5 2.52 16.59 9.39
C PHE A 5 3.44 17.18 8.31
N PRO A 6 3.22 18.42 7.80
CA PRO A 6 4.08 18.98 6.77
C PRO A 6 5.53 19.12 7.21
N ALA A 7 5.79 19.51 8.46
CA ALA A 7 7.15 19.66 8.96
C ALA A 7 7.91 18.34 9.05
N VAL A 8 7.23 17.25 9.43
CA VAL A 8 7.82 15.90 9.45
C VAL A 8 8.02 15.41 8.02
N TYR A 9 7.01 15.59 7.16
CA TYR A 9 7.03 15.15 5.76
C TYR A 9 8.20 15.78 4.99
N LEU A 10 8.38 17.11 5.10
CA LEU A 10 9.47 17.82 4.45
C LEU A 10 10.87 17.38 4.96
N LYS A 11 10.99 17.05 6.24
CA LYS A 11 12.24 16.47 6.77
C LYS A 11 12.54 15.13 6.16
N ILE A 12 11.53 14.25 6.09
CA ILE A 12 11.69 12.92 5.47
C ILE A 12 12.02 13.08 3.98
N LEU A 13 11.34 13.97 3.27
CA LEU A 13 11.58 14.20 1.84
C LEU A 13 13.03 14.59 1.53
N ARG A 14 13.66 15.39 2.40
CA ARG A 14 15.08 15.81 2.24
C ARG A 14 16.08 14.67 2.43
N ALA A 15 15.79 13.71 3.26
CA ALA A 15 16.65 12.56 3.53
C ALA A 15 15.82 11.33 3.93
N PRO A 16 15.13 10.67 2.97
CA PRO A 16 14.05 9.73 3.25
C PRO A 16 14.45 8.60 4.19
N VAL A 17 15.52 7.89 3.89
CA VAL A 17 15.99 6.76 4.69
C VAL A 17 16.46 7.19 6.07
N ARG A 18 17.29 8.25 6.11
CA ARG A 18 17.89 8.72 7.36
C ARG A 18 16.85 9.24 8.33
N GLN A 19 15.93 10.07 7.86
CA GLN A 19 14.93 10.70 8.71
C GLN A 19 13.84 9.72 9.15
N THR A 20 13.42 8.81 8.30
CA THR A 20 12.46 7.77 8.68
C THR A 20 12.99 6.91 9.82
N VAL A 21 14.23 6.45 9.72
CA VAL A 21 14.87 5.67 10.79
C VAL A 21 15.09 6.52 12.05
N ALA A 22 15.57 7.75 11.90
CA ALA A 22 15.78 8.65 13.06
C ALA A 22 14.47 8.93 13.82
N PHE A 23 13.36 9.16 13.13
CA PHE A 23 12.05 9.32 13.77
C PHE A 23 11.54 8.02 14.41
N ALA A 24 11.83 6.86 13.82
CA ALA A 24 11.45 5.58 14.40
C ALA A 24 12.22 5.28 15.69
N GLU A 25 13.48 5.66 15.74
CA GLU A 25 14.37 5.46 16.91
C GLU A 25 14.19 6.53 18.01
N ASP A 26 13.64 7.71 17.66
CA ASP A 26 13.41 8.80 18.61
C ASP A 26 12.28 8.44 19.61
N PRO A 27 12.57 8.14 20.89
CA PRO A 27 11.53 7.77 21.86
C PRO A 27 10.57 8.93 22.17
N ALA A 28 11.00 10.17 21.95
CA ALA A 28 10.17 11.35 22.17
C ALA A 28 9.17 11.61 21.05
N TYR A 29 9.36 11.02 19.86
CA TYR A 29 8.44 11.17 18.76
C TYR A 29 7.25 10.21 18.90
N ARG A 30 6.13 10.73 19.41
CA ARG A 30 4.88 9.98 19.62
C ARG A 30 3.83 10.18 18.50
N GLY A 31 4.09 11.08 17.55
CA GLY A 31 3.14 11.45 16.48
C GLY A 31 3.11 10.53 15.27
N TYR A 32 3.71 9.34 15.33
CA TYR A 32 3.86 8.45 14.18
C TYR A 32 2.52 7.91 13.64
N LEU A 33 1.56 7.61 14.52
CA LEU A 33 0.22 7.18 14.08
C LEU A 33 -0.54 8.30 13.39
N SER A 34 -0.54 9.50 13.98
CA SER A 34 -1.16 10.67 13.35
C SER A 34 -0.50 11.00 12.00
N PHE A 35 0.81 10.80 11.90
CA PHE A 35 1.53 10.98 10.65
C PHE A 35 1.12 9.93 9.60
N ALA A 36 1.03 8.65 9.97
CA ALA A 36 0.55 7.58 9.10
C ALA A 36 -0.88 7.84 8.63
N LEU A 37 -1.78 8.15 9.56
CA LEU A 37 -3.18 8.43 9.24
C LEU A 37 -3.36 9.64 8.32
N ALA A 38 -2.59 10.70 8.52
CA ALA A 38 -2.61 11.86 7.64
C ALA A 38 -2.13 11.51 6.22
N GLY A 39 -1.06 10.72 6.10
CA GLY A 39 -0.58 10.23 4.81
C GLY A 39 -1.60 9.36 4.08
N ILE A 40 -2.24 8.44 4.81
CA ILE A 40 -3.32 7.58 4.28
C ILE A 40 -4.54 8.43 3.88
N ALA A 41 -4.92 9.42 4.67
CA ALA A 41 -6.02 10.32 4.33
C ALA A 41 -5.74 11.08 3.03
N ILE A 42 -4.53 11.57 2.84
CA ILE A 42 -4.11 12.21 1.58
C ILE A 42 -4.19 11.21 0.42
N TYR A 43 -3.71 9.97 0.60
CA TYR A 43 -3.87 8.91 -0.40
C TYR A 43 -5.35 8.71 -0.76
N CYS A 44 -6.23 8.59 0.23
CA CYS A 44 -7.66 8.40 0.03
C CYS A 44 -8.30 9.57 -0.74
N LEU A 45 -7.90 10.82 -0.47
CA LEU A 45 -8.39 11.99 -1.19
C LEU A 45 -8.08 11.91 -2.70
N PHE A 46 -6.94 11.38 -3.07
CA PHE A 46 -6.60 11.16 -4.48
C PHE A 46 -7.25 9.92 -5.07
N PHE A 47 -7.46 8.87 -4.28
CA PHE A 47 -7.98 7.59 -4.74
C PHE A 47 -9.50 7.55 -4.85
N VAL A 48 -10.24 8.21 -3.96
CA VAL A 48 -11.72 8.21 -3.93
C VAL A 48 -12.35 8.63 -5.27
N PRO A 49 -11.91 9.71 -5.93
CA PRO A 49 -12.47 10.11 -7.23
C PRO A 49 -12.29 9.04 -8.31
N ILE A 50 -11.18 8.29 -8.24
CA ILE A 50 -10.89 7.18 -9.17
C ILE A 50 -11.81 5.99 -8.87
N ALA A 51 -11.93 5.63 -7.59
CA ALA A 51 -12.76 4.51 -7.16
C ALA A 51 -14.25 4.73 -7.51
N VAL A 52 -14.75 5.95 -7.34
CA VAL A 52 -16.13 6.33 -7.72
C VAL A 52 -16.34 6.18 -9.23
N ARG A 53 -15.38 6.61 -10.05
CA ARG A 53 -15.49 6.47 -11.52
C ARG A 53 -15.37 5.02 -12.00
N MET A 54 -14.58 4.20 -11.31
CA MET A 54 -14.47 2.76 -11.64
C MET A 54 -15.68 1.94 -11.18
N ALA A 55 -16.52 2.49 -10.30
CA ALA A 55 -17.76 1.86 -9.86
C ALA A 55 -18.94 2.07 -10.86
N VAL A 56 -18.74 2.87 -11.92
CA VAL A 56 -19.75 2.99 -12.98
C VAL A 56 -19.81 1.66 -13.73
N PRO A 57 -20.99 1.01 -13.83
CA PRO A 57 -21.12 -0.28 -14.47
C PRO A 57 -20.71 -0.19 -15.93
N VAL A 58 -19.76 -1.01 -16.33
CA VAL A 58 -19.57 -1.34 -17.73
C VAL A 58 -20.78 -2.20 -18.09
N ASN A 59 -21.66 -1.68 -18.94
CA ASN A 59 -22.80 -2.40 -19.47
C ASN A 59 -22.37 -3.74 -20.06
N GLY A 60 -22.52 -4.79 -19.31
CA GLY A 60 -22.24 -6.15 -19.73
C GLY A 60 -22.94 -7.12 -18.78
N ASN A 61 -23.80 -7.92 -19.32
CA ASN A 61 -24.63 -9.01 -18.85
C ASN A 61 -24.16 -9.81 -17.62
N ALA A 62 -23.83 -9.18 -16.52
CA ALA A 62 -23.51 -9.88 -15.27
C ALA A 62 -24.67 -9.69 -14.29
N HIS A 63 -25.43 -10.76 -14.07
CA HIS A 63 -26.53 -10.87 -13.11
C HIS A 63 -26.11 -10.79 -11.63
N VAL A 64 -24.95 -10.23 -11.32
CA VAL A 64 -24.53 -9.99 -9.94
C VAL A 64 -24.92 -8.56 -9.59
N SER A 65 -25.79 -8.38 -8.59
CA SER A 65 -26.22 -7.05 -8.16
C SER A 65 -25.00 -6.19 -7.75
N GLU A 66 -25.05 -4.90 -8.07
CA GLU A 66 -23.95 -3.94 -7.75
C GLU A 66 -23.59 -3.94 -6.26
N SER A 67 -24.58 -4.17 -5.39
CA SER A 67 -24.40 -4.33 -3.95
C SER A 67 -23.54 -5.54 -3.60
N MET A 68 -23.71 -6.66 -4.30
CA MET A 68 -22.92 -7.87 -4.11
C MET A 68 -21.46 -7.67 -4.52
N GLN A 69 -21.21 -7.06 -5.67
CA GLN A 69 -19.87 -6.76 -6.15
C GLN A 69 -19.13 -5.82 -5.18
N SER A 70 -19.83 -4.79 -4.68
CA SER A 70 -19.28 -3.84 -3.70
C SER A 70 -18.95 -4.52 -2.38
N LEU A 71 -19.80 -5.42 -1.92
CA LEU A 71 -19.58 -6.18 -0.70
C LEU A 71 -18.43 -7.18 -0.84
N MET A 72 -18.37 -7.94 -1.93
CA MET A 72 -17.24 -8.85 -2.21
C MET A 72 -15.91 -8.09 -2.29
N LYS A 73 -15.92 -6.91 -2.89
CA LYS A 73 -14.75 -6.04 -2.97
C LYS A 73 -14.31 -5.53 -1.59
N ALA A 74 -15.25 -5.12 -0.74
CA ALA A 74 -14.95 -4.69 0.63
C ALA A 74 -14.40 -5.84 1.48
N LEU A 75 -14.99 -7.03 1.39
CA LEU A 75 -14.52 -8.22 2.10
C LEU A 75 -13.16 -8.70 1.63
N SER A 76 -12.88 -8.65 0.33
CA SER A 76 -11.57 -8.97 -0.22
C SER A 76 -10.49 -8.00 0.27
N GLN A 77 -10.82 -6.70 0.39
CA GLN A 77 -9.92 -5.70 0.98
C GLN A 77 -9.58 -6.02 2.45
N THR A 78 -10.54 -6.48 3.24
CA THR A 78 -10.30 -6.90 4.63
C THR A 78 -9.28 -8.03 4.70
N GLY A 79 -9.38 -9.03 3.81
CA GLY A 79 -8.39 -10.12 3.70
C GLY A 79 -6.97 -9.61 3.39
N VAL A 80 -6.85 -8.59 2.54
CA VAL A 80 -5.56 -7.95 2.24
C VAL A 80 -4.95 -7.31 3.50
N TYR A 81 -5.74 -6.57 4.29
CA TYR A 81 -5.24 -5.95 5.52
C TYR A 81 -4.79 -6.97 6.56
N VAL A 82 -5.53 -8.07 6.73
CA VAL A 82 -5.13 -9.17 7.61
C VAL A 82 -3.83 -9.81 7.12
N GLY A 83 -3.71 -10.06 5.81
CA GLY A 83 -2.50 -10.56 5.18
C GLY A 83 -1.31 -9.62 5.42
N MET A 84 -1.50 -8.33 5.26
CA MET A 84 -0.46 -7.32 5.54
C MET A 84 -0.01 -7.35 7.00
N ALA A 85 -0.94 -7.48 7.96
CA ALA A 85 -0.61 -7.56 9.38
C ALA A 85 0.20 -8.82 9.73
N ILE A 86 -0.19 -9.98 9.20
CA ILE A 86 0.55 -11.24 9.37
C ILE A 86 1.95 -11.11 8.77
N THR A 87 2.05 -10.59 7.55
CA THR A 87 3.33 -10.42 6.87
C THR A 87 4.24 -9.46 7.61
N PHE A 88 3.70 -8.38 8.13
CA PHE A 88 4.44 -7.44 8.96
C PHE A 88 5.03 -8.12 10.20
N ALA A 89 4.27 -8.97 10.89
CA ALA A 89 4.73 -9.73 12.03
C ALA A 89 5.82 -10.75 11.65
N LEU A 90 5.64 -11.47 10.54
CA LEU A 90 6.64 -12.41 10.00
C LEU A 90 7.92 -11.68 9.60
N ALA A 91 7.82 -10.57 8.89
CA ALA A 91 8.96 -9.75 8.50
C ALA A 91 9.74 -9.28 9.73
N TYR A 92 9.06 -8.81 10.78
CA TYR A 92 9.72 -8.47 12.04
C TYR A 92 10.50 -9.65 12.62
N GLY A 93 9.88 -10.84 12.70
CA GLY A 93 10.52 -12.05 13.19
C GLY A 93 11.78 -12.41 12.39
N MET A 94 11.69 -12.39 11.07
CA MET A 94 12.81 -12.66 10.16
C MET A 94 13.95 -11.65 10.34
N PHE A 95 13.66 -10.36 10.27
CA PHE A 95 14.69 -9.33 10.43
C PHE A 95 15.35 -9.40 11.81
N ARG A 96 14.57 -9.65 12.88
CA ARG A 96 15.09 -9.82 14.24
C ARG A 96 15.99 -11.03 14.37
N ALA A 97 15.65 -12.16 13.72
CA ALA A 97 16.44 -13.40 13.78
C ALA A 97 17.81 -13.25 13.10
N PHE A 98 17.90 -12.46 12.03
CA PHE A 98 19.13 -12.31 11.24
C PHE A 98 19.90 -11.02 11.55
N SER A 99 19.41 -10.17 12.46
CA SER A 99 20.07 -8.93 12.85
C SER A 99 20.89 -9.10 14.11
N SER A 100 22.06 -8.47 14.15
CA SER A 100 22.86 -8.32 15.37
C SER A 100 22.29 -7.29 16.36
N VAL A 101 21.38 -6.44 15.89
CA VAL A 101 20.74 -5.38 16.68
C VAL A 101 19.35 -5.81 17.12
N HIS A 102 19.12 -5.81 18.43
CA HIS A 102 17.81 -6.11 18.97
C HIS A 102 16.92 -4.86 18.98
N ARG A 103 15.89 -4.85 18.15
CA ARG A 103 14.87 -3.81 18.10
C ARG A 103 13.54 -4.36 18.61
N SER A 104 12.79 -3.55 19.36
CA SER A 104 11.45 -3.93 19.81
C SER A 104 10.44 -3.93 18.65
N PHE A 105 9.40 -4.75 18.78
CA PHE A 105 8.28 -4.73 17.83
C PHE A 105 7.64 -3.34 17.72
N ALA A 106 7.52 -2.61 18.84
CA ALA A 106 6.99 -1.26 18.86
C ALA A 106 7.82 -0.28 18.03
N ALA A 107 9.17 -0.37 18.09
CA ALA A 107 10.06 0.46 17.27
C ALA A 107 9.92 0.11 15.77
N TYR A 108 9.78 -1.16 15.45
CA TYR A 108 9.56 -1.62 14.09
C TYR A 108 8.19 -1.19 13.53
N PHE A 109 7.14 -1.30 14.35
CA PHE A 109 5.82 -0.77 14.01
C PHE A 109 5.85 0.74 13.73
N LYS A 110 6.57 1.48 14.57
CA LYS A 110 6.78 2.91 14.39
C LYS A 110 7.52 3.23 13.07
N LEU A 111 8.53 2.44 12.72
CA LEU A 111 9.25 2.56 11.44
C LEU A 111 8.27 2.44 10.25
N TYR A 112 7.44 1.39 10.28
CA TYR A 112 6.46 1.16 9.22
C TYR A 112 5.39 2.23 9.14
N ALA A 113 4.84 2.66 10.28
CA ALA A 113 3.85 3.73 10.32
C ALA A 113 4.38 5.03 9.70
N ILE A 114 5.64 5.38 9.99
CA ILE A 114 6.28 6.56 9.40
C ILE A 114 6.54 6.34 7.91
N ALA A 115 7.01 5.17 7.49
CA ALA A 115 7.26 4.84 6.09
C ALA A 115 5.95 4.88 5.27
N ILE A 116 4.87 4.30 5.78
CA ILE A 116 3.55 4.35 5.14
C ILE A 116 3.05 5.79 5.04
N GLY A 117 3.12 6.57 6.13
CA GLY A 117 2.71 7.99 6.13
C GLY A 117 3.49 8.83 5.12
N PHE A 118 4.72 8.47 4.82
CA PHE A 118 5.54 9.12 3.80
C PHE A 118 5.20 8.65 2.38
N VAL A 119 5.04 7.36 2.17
CA VAL A 119 4.86 6.76 0.84
C VAL A 119 3.42 6.92 0.33
N ALA A 120 2.43 6.87 1.20
CA ALA A 120 1.02 6.89 0.81
C ALA A 120 0.63 8.13 -0.03
N PRO A 121 1.02 9.37 0.31
CA PRO A 121 0.76 10.54 -0.54
C PRO A 121 1.41 10.42 -1.93
N ILE A 122 2.66 9.93 -1.99
CA ILE A 122 3.38 9.75 -3.26
C ILE A 122 2.63 8.77 -4.15
N TYR A 123 2.20 7.65 -3.58
CA TYR A 123 1.45 6.64 -4.30
C TYR A 123 0.07 7.15 -4.72
N GLY A 124 -0.62 7.92 -3.88
CA GLY A 124 -1.90 8.55 -4.20
C GLY A 124 -1.81 9.54 -5.35
N ILE A 125 -0.80 10.41 -5.34
CA ILE A 125 -0.55 11.35 -6.44
C ILE A 125 -0.24 10.59 -7.74
N TYR A 126 0.59 9.54 -7.66
CA TYR A 126 0.92 8.72 -8.81
C TYR A 126 -0.33 8.05 -9.39
N GLU A 127 -1.12 7.35 -8.58
CA GLU A 127 -2.34 6.67 -9.01
C GLU A 127 -3.34 7.66 -9.63
N PHE A 128 -3.52 8.83 -8.98
CA PHE A 128 -4.36 9.89 -9.52
C PHE A 128 -3.85 10.39 -10.87
N SER A 129 -2.56 10.70 -10.96
CA SER A 129 -1.97 11.21 -12.20
C SER A 129 -2.07 10.20 -13.34
N VAL A 130 -1.76 8.93 -13.08
CA VAL A 130 -1.79 7.89 -14.10
C VAL A 130 -3.23 7.53 -14.48
N ARG A 131 -4.13 7.34 -13.51
CA ARG A 131 -5.49 6.89 -13.79
C ARG A 131 -6.45 8.03 -14.15
N ALA A 132 -6.35 9.19 -13.50
CA ALA A 132 -7.23 10.30 -13.80
C ALA A 132 -6.87 11.00 -15.11
N LEU A 133 -5.59 11.16 -15.41
CA LEU A 133 -5.16 11.77 -16.66
C LEU A 133 -5.34 10.84 -17.86
N PHE A 134 -5.27 9.53 -17.67
CA PHE A 134 -5.19 8.56 -18.76
C PHE A 134 -6.41 7.63 -18.93
N ASN A 135 -7.15 7.32 -17.88
CA ASN A 135 -8.51 6.79 -17.99
C ASN A 135 -9.54 7.92 -18.21
N GLY A 136 -9.11 9.15 -18.12
CA GLY A 136 -9.96 10.29 -18.37
C GLY A 136 -10.13 10.47 -19.86
N VAL A 137 -11.32 10.28 -20.28
CA VAL A 137 -12.10 10.82 -21.40
C VAL A 137 -11.48 12.00 -22.17
N GLY A 138 -10.44 12.66 -21.65
CA GLY A 138 -9.85 13.84 -22.24
C GLY A 138 -8.85 13.58 -23.38
N MET A 139 -7.97 12.59 -23.22
CA MET A 139 -6.86 12.44 -24.19
C MET A 139 -7.26 11.62 -25.42
N SER A 140 -8.14 10.63 -25.26
CA SER A 140 -8.72 9.91 -26.41
C SER A 140 -9.74 10.76 -27.17
N ALA A 141 -10.49 11.63 -26.45
CA ALA A 141 -11.40 12.59 -27.08
C ALA A 141 -10.67 13.72 -27.84
N LEU A 142 -9.42 14.02 -27.48
CA LEU A 142 -8.58 14.98 -28.20
C LEU A 142 -7.82 14.33 -29.36
N GLY A 143 -7.95 13.00 -29.57
CA GLY A 143 -7.28 12.28 -30.67
C GLY A 143 -5.74 12.26 -30.58
N LEU A 144 -5.19 12.63 -29.42
CA LEU A 144 -3.76 12.85 -29.27
C LEU A 144 -2.98 11.55 -29.00
N ILE A 145 -3.63 10.55 -28.38
CA ILE A 145 -2.97 9.27 -28.04
C ILE A 145 -4.02 8.15 -28.06
N SER A 146 -3.70 7.02 -28.69
CA SER A 146 -4.55 5.83 -28.59
C SER A 146 -4.40 5.17 -27.19
N VAL A 147 -5.44 4.50 -26.73
CA VAL A 147 -5.41 3.78 -25.42
C VAL A 147 -4.29 2.74 -25.39
N SER A 148 -3.98 2.09 -26.53
CA SER A 148 -2.91 1.11 -26.67
C SER A 148 -1.52 1.72 -26.49
N ASP A 149 -1.30 2.94 -26.99
CA ASP A 149 0.01 3.60 -26.92
C ASP A 149 0.34 4.07 -25.51
N TRP A 150 -0.68 4.24 -24.68
CA TRP A 150 -0.52 4.67 -23.30
C TRP A 150 -0.32 3.53 -22.29
N GLN A 151 -0.80 2.35 -22.55
CA GLN A 151 -0.64 1.21 -21.63
C GLN A 151 0.85 0.92 -21.32
N ARG A 152 1.74 1.09 -22.28
CA ARG A 152 3.19 0.86 -22.12
C ARG A 152 3.86 1.90 -21.22
N PRO A 153 3.72 3.21 -21.44
CA PRO A 153 4.30 4.22 -20.53
C PRO A 153 3.81 4.13 -19.10
N SER A 154 2.51 3.88 -18.89
CA SER A 154 1.95 3.73 -17.55
C SER A 154 2.48 2.49 -16.83
N ALA A 155 2.65 1.38 -17.55
CA ALA A 155 3.28 0.18 -17.00
C ALA A 155 4.74 0.41 -16.61
N ILE A 156 5.51 1.09 -17.46
CA ILE A 156 6.90 1.46 -17.18
C ILE A 156 6.98 2.37 -15.96
N ALA A 157 6.13 3.38 -15.87
CA ALA A 157 6.07 4.28 -14.71
C ALA A 157 5.70 3.54 -13.42
N SER A 158 4.76 2.57 -13.48
CA SER A 158 4.40 1.71 -12.35
C SER A 158 5.57 0.86 -11.86
N VAL A 159 6.29 0.23 -12.79
CA VAL A 159 7.47 -0.57 -12.46
C VAL A 159 8.57 0.32 -11.87
N ALA A 160 8.84 1.48 -12.46
CA ALA A 160 9.83 2.41 -11.95
C ALA A 160 9.52 2.89 -10.53
N LEU A 161 8.27 3.31 -10.27
CA LEU A 161 7.85 3.70 -8.92
C LEU A 161 7.97 2.53 -7.94
N SER A 162 7.53 1.34 -8.33
CA SER A 162 7.61 0.15 -7.48
C SER A 162 9.07 -0.18 -7.11
N LEU A 163 10.00 -0.07 -8.05
CA LEU A 163 11.42 -0.27 -7.81
C LEU A 163 12.00 0.79 -6.85
N VAL A 164 11.63 2.06 -7.03
CA VAL A 164 12.06 3.14 -6.13
C VAL A 164 11.54 2.92 -4.71
N LEU A 165 10.26 2.57 -4.57
CA LEU A 165 9.67 2.27 -3.26
C LEU A 165 10.28 1.02 -2.63
N TRP A 166 10.50 -0.02 -3.42
CA TRP A 166 11.19 -1.22 -2.98
C TRP A 166 12.61 -0.91 -2.47
N ALA A 167 13.39 -0.15 -3.22
CA ALA A 167 14.72 0.29 -2.81
C ALA A 167 14.69 1.12 -1.52
N TYR A 168 13.69 2.00 -1.38
CA TYR A 168 13.47 2.77 -0.14
C TYR A 168 13.20 1.85 1.05
N PHE A 169 12.30 0.85 0.91
CA PHE A 169 12.02 -0.09 1.99
C PHE A 169 13.23 -0.95 2.35
N VAL A 170 13.97 -1.45 1.38
CA VAL A 170 15.24 -2.15 1.64
C VAL A 170 16.23 -1.28 2.39
N ALA A 171 16.38 -0.02 1.99
CA ALA A 171 17.32 0.90 2.60
C ALA A 171 16.95 1.28 4.05
N ILE A 172 15.66 1.47 4.37
CA ILE A 172 15.24 1.72 5.75
C ILE A 172 15.46 0.49 6.63
N HIS A 173 15.17 -0.74 6.13
CA HIS A 173 15.42 -1.97 6.87
C HIS A 173 16.92 -2.19 7.11
N ARG A 174 17.75 -2.05 6.07
CA ARG A 174 19.20 -2.11 6.17
C ARG A 174 19.72 -1.22 7.30
N ARG A 175 19.27 0.04 7.30
CA ARG A 175 19.72 1.03 8.28
C ARG A 175 19.17 0.75 9.68
N PHE A 176 17.90 0.42 9.79
CA PHE A 176 17.24 0.17 11.07
C PHE A 176 17.79 -1.08 11.78
N TRP A 177 18.08 -2.14 11.03
CA TRP A 177 18.59 -3.39 11.55
C TRP A 177 20.12 -3.52 11.48
N SER A 178 20.83 -2.49 11.01
CA SER A 178 22.30 -2.47 10.84
C SER A 178 22.82 -3.67 10.04
N MET A 179 22.14 -4.04 8.96
CA MET A 179 22.46 -5.20 8.15
C MET A 179 23.22 -4.83 6.88
N SER A 180 23.85 -5.84 6.24
CA SER A 180 24.38 -5.68 4.88
C SER A 180 23.25 -5.43 3.88
N ILE A 181 23.57 -4.80 2.76
CA ILE A 181 22.56 -4.55 1.70
C ILE A 181 21.99 -5.86 1.15
N TRP A 182 22.83 -6.88 1.00
CA TRP A 182 22.41 -8.18 0.48
C TRP A 182 21.46 -8.91 1.44
N ALA A 183 21.75 -8.91 2.74
CA ALA A 183 20.87 -9.49 3.73
C ALA A 183 19.53 -8.76 3.81
N ALA A 184 19.53 -7.43 3.83
CA ALA A 184 18.31 -6.64 3.85
C ALA A 184 17.48 -6.87 2.58
N THR A 185 18.12 -6.92 1.40
CA THR A 185 17.48 -7.21 0.12
C THR A 185 16.84 -8.60 0.11
N GLY A 186 17.60 -9.62 0.48
CA GLY A 186 17.10 -11.00 0.50
C GLY A 186 15.94 -11.20 1.47
N LEU A 187 16.05 -10.70 2.70
CA LEU A 187 14.98 -10.80 3.70
C LEU A 187 13.73 -10.01 3.27
N TYR A 188 13.90 -8.80 2.71
CA TYR A 188 12.77 -8.02 2.24
C TYR A 188 12.09 -8.66 1.02
N LEU A 189 12.87 -9.26 0.11
CA LEU A 189 12.34 -10.01 -1.02
C LEU A 189 11.50 -11.21 -0.55
N VAL A 190 12.04 -12.02 0.37
CA VAL A 190 11.32 -13.18 0.92
C VAL A 190 10.05 -12.72 1.66
N ALA A 191 10.14 -11.68 2.50
CA ALA A 191 8.98 -11.11 3.18
C ALA A 191 7.92 -10.61 2.18
N SER A 192 8.33 -9.97 1.10
CA SER A 192 7.42 -9.48 0.05
C SER A 192 6.76 -10.62 -0.72
N LEU A 193 7.49 -11.69 -1.02
CA LEU A 193 6.94 -12.88 -1.68
C LEU A 193 5.92 -13.57 -0.78
N ILE A 194 6.24 -13.78 0.49
CA ILE A 194 5.31 -14.36 1.47
C ILE A 194 4.07 -13.46 1.59
N SER A 195 4.26 -12.12 1.68
CA SER A 195 3.17 -11.15 1.74
C SER A 195 2.22 -11.30 0.56
N ASN A 196 2.77 -11.35 -0.63
CA ASN A 196 1.98 -11.45 -1.84
C ASN A 196 1.17 -12.76 -1.87
N GLN A 197 1.79 -13.89 -1.53
CA GLN A 197 1.13 -15.20 -1.49
C GLN A 197 0.06 -15.26 -0.39
N VAL A 198 0.41 -14.88 0.84
CA VAL A 198 -0.53 -14.89 1.97
C VAL A 198 -1.69 -13.91 1.72
N GLY A 199 -1.39 -12.70 1.23
CA GLY A 199 -2.42 -11.71 0.89
C GLY A 199 -3.36 -12.20 -0.19
N TYR A 200 -2.83 -12.82 -1.27
CA TYR A 200 -3.62 -13.37 -2.37
C TYR A 200 -4.53 -14.51 -1.87
N HIS A 201 -4.00 -15.46 -1.12
CA HIS A 201 -4.79 -16.57 -0.59
C HIS A 201 -5.85 -16.08 0.41
N LEU A 202 -5.50 -15.19 1.34
CA LEU A 202 -6.47 -14.65 2.29
C LEU A 202 -7.57 -13.84 1.59
N MET A 203 -7.23 -13.04 0.58
CA MET A 203 -8.22 -12.31 -0.22
C MET A 203 -9.21 -13.27 -0.89
N TRP A 204 -8.71 -14.37 -1.46
CA TRP A 204 -9.54 -15.40 -2.09
C TRP A 204 -10.44 -16.12 -1.07
N TRP A 205 -9.84 -16.60 0.02
CA TRP A 205 -10.57 -17.35 1.04
C TRP A 205 -11.62 -16.47 1.76
N VAL A 206 -11.26 -15.30 2.21
CA VAL A 206 -12.19 -14.38 2.90
C VAL A 206 -13.32 -13.97 1.96
N GLY A 207 -13.01 -13.59 0.71
CA GLY A 207 -14.02 -13.24 -0.28
C GLY A 207 -14.98 -14.40 -0.59
N PHE A 208 -14.44 -15.59 -0.82
CA PHE A 208 -15.22 -16.79 -1.16
C PHE A 208 -16.11 -17.26 0.00
N TYR A 209 -15.53 -17.38 1.21
CA TYR A 209 -16.31 -17.82 2.37
C TYR A 209 -17.34 -16.81 2.81
N ALA A 210 -17.02 -15.52 2.79
CA ALA A 210 -17.96 -14.48 3.12
C ALA A 210 -19.14 -14.44 2.13
N ALA A 211 -18.87 -14.55 0.82
CA ALA A 211 -19.91 -14.65 -0.19
C ALA A 211 -20.81 -15.87 0.06
N ARG A 212 -20.22 -17.03 0.35
CA ARG A 212 -20.97 -18.27 0.64
C ARG A 212 -21.85 -18.16 1.90
N VAL A 213 -21.33 -17.54 2.96
CA VAL A 213 -22.10 -17.29 4.18
C VAL A 213 -23.29 -16.37 3.91
N LEU A 214 -23.13 -15.31 3.14
CA LEU A 214 -24.17 -14.36 2.81
C LEU A 214 -25.26 -14.99 1.90
N ILE A 215 -24.88 -15.83 0.96
CA ILE A 215 -25.81 -16.59 0.12
C ILE A 215 -26.59 -17.58 0.99
N ASN A 216 -25.91 -18.36 1.83
CA ASN A 216 -26.57 -19.34 2.72
C ASN A 216 -27.47 -18.69 3.78
N ALA A 217 -27.17 -17.47 4.19
CA ALA A 217 -28.01 -16.70 5.13
C ALA A 217 -29.21 -16.02 4.44
N GLY A 218 -29.37 -16.19 3.12
CA GLY A 218 -30.45 -15.55 2.36
C GLY A 218 -30.37 -14.03 2.28
N ILE A 219 -29.22 -13.46 2.67
CA ILE A 219 -28.97 -12.00 2.61
C ILE A 219 -28.75 -11.56 1.18
N VAL A 220 -28.27 -12.48 0.33
CA VAL A 220 -28.04 -12.28 -1.10
C VAL A 220 -28.65 -13.45 -1.86
N THR A 221 -29.58 -13.18 -2.73
CA THR A 221 -30.10 -14.13 -3.72
C THR A 221 -29.32 -13.97 -5.02
N LEU A 222 -28.84 -15.08 -5.58
CA LEU A 222 -28.23 -15.13 -6.91
C LEU A 222 -29.28 -14.96 -8.01
#